data_bc68a104e5320305eb88dcb2b0cc4f9e
#
_entry.id   bc68a104e5320305eb88dcb2b0cc4f9e
#
_cell.length_a   1.000
_cell.length_b   1.000
_cell.length_c   1.000
_cell.angle_alpha   90.00
_cell.angle_beta   90.00
_cell.angle_gamma   90.00
#
_symmetry.space_group_name_H-M   'P 1'
#
loop_
_entity.id
_entity.type
_entity.pdbx_description
1 polymer ?
#
loop_
_entity_poly.entity_id
_entity_poly.type
_entity_poly.pdbx_seq_one_letter_code
_entity_poly.pdbx_strand_id
1 'polypeptide(L)'
;MDFELSEEQQMFRDVLRQFVDSEIKPVARDMEQSGQYPHEIVAKMADMGLFGITVGADYGGLDLDTVSMSLVFEEISMGWMGIAGILGSHSLSCRMIMLHGTDEQKRRWLPELASGGRRTAIALTEPGAGSDLQGISTRAWRDGDEYVIRGTKTWITNARFADPLPVLVKTDPDSVPRHRGMSVLMVDAGTPGFEVLRDLGKLGYKGPESCEVVLDDVRVPAGNLLGGQEGLGFKQVMSGLEVGRINIAARGVGVAQAAFDAALEYSQQREAFGQPIGEFQAIQLKLADMATEIEAARLLTRWAANRIDQGLRADVEAGMAKLFGSEAAIKASLESMRIHGSYGYSTEMEIERLYRDAPLMAIGEGTNEIQRTIIAKGLLRRA
;
A
#
# COMPACT_ATOMS: atom_id res chain seq x y z
N MET A 1 2.92 9.37 -26.31
CA MET A 1 2.89 8.75 -24.97
C MET A 1 3.20 7.30 -25.24
N ASP A 2 4.32 6.81 -24.73
CA ASP A 2 4.67 5.41 -24.85
C ASP A 2 4.01 4.69 -23.67
N PHE A 3 3.23 3.66 -23.94
CA PHE A 3 2.55 2.84 -22.93
C PHE A 3 3.28 1.51 -22.66
N GLU A 4 4.30 1.22 -23.47
CA GLU A 4 5.09 0.01 -23.36
C GLU A 4 6.14 0.17 -22.23
N LEU A 5 6.48 -0.93 -21.62
CA LEU A 5 7.58 -0.99 -20.66
C LEU A 5 8.92 -0.96 -21.42
N SER A 6 9.92 -0.30 -20.85
CA SER A 6 11.28 -0.42 -21.36
C SER A 6 11.78 -1.87 -21.24
N GLU A 7 12.84 -2.22 -21.98
CA GLU A 7 13.46 -3.56 -21.89
C GLU A 7 13.88 -3.88 -20.45
N GLU A 8 14.44 -2.90 -19.71
CA GLU A 8 14.84 -3.06 -18.32
C GLU A 8 13.62 -3.31 -17.40
N GLN A 9 12.54 -2.56 -17.59
CA GLN A 9 11.30 -2.75 -16.83
C GLN A 9 10.65 -4.11 -17.15
N GLN A 10 10.72 -4.58 -18.40
CA GLN A 10 10.23 -5.93 -18.77
C GLN A 10 11.05 -7.02 -18.08
N MET A 11 12.38 -6.93 -18.14
CA MET A 11 13.27 -7.88 -17.46
C MET A 11 13.04 -7.88 -15.94
N PHE A 12 12.88 -6.71 -15.34
CA PHE A 12 12.59 -6.58 -13.91
C PHE A 12 11.25 -7.23 -13.55
N ARG A 13 10.20 -6.97 -14.33
CA ARG A 13 8.89 -7.62 -14.17
C ARG A 13 8.99 -9.14 -14.26
N ASP A 14 9.76 -9.67 -15.20
CA ASP A 14 9.90 -11.12 -15.38
C ASP A 14 10.61 -11.77 -14.18
N VAL A 15 11.61 -11.11 -13.59
CA VAL A 15 12.25 -11.53 -12.33
C VAL A 15 11.24 -11.54 -11.17
N LEU A 16 10.44 -10.47 -11.04
CA LEU A 16 9.40 -10.39 -10.02
C LEU A 16 8.36 -11.50 -10.17
N ARG A 17 7.91 -11.76 -11.41
CA ARG A 17 6.95 -12.83 -11.72
C ARG A 17 7.49 -14.19 -11.36
N GLN A 18 8.74 -14.47 -11.71
CA GLN A 18 9.39 -15.72 -11.31
C GLN A 18 9.42 -15.88 -9.78
N PHE A 19 9.77 -14.83 -9.05
CA PHE A 19 9.76 -14.83 -7.58
C PHE A 19 8.35 -15.08 -7.03
N VAL A 20 7.33 -14.42 -7.58
CA VAL A 20 5.94 -14.61 -7.17
C VAL A 20 5.47 -16.05 -7.42
N ASP A 21 5.76 -16.59 -8.58
CA ASP A 21 5.33 -17.94 -8.98
C ASP A 21 6.04 -19.04 -8.17
N SER A 22 7.34 -18.87 -7.86
CA SER A 22 8.13 -19.88 -7.15
C SER A 22 8.04 -19.77 -5.62
N GLU A 23 7.90 -18.58 -5.06
CA GLU A 23 8.07 -18.35 -3.63
C GLU A 23 6.78 -17.88 -2.92
N ILE A 24 5.92 -17.12 -3.58
CA ILE A 24 4.73 -16.56 -2.95
C ILE A 24 3.50 -17.43 -3.17
N LYS A 25 3.14 -17.70 -4.43
CA LYS A 25 1.91 -18.45 -4.77
C LYS A 25 1.81 -19.80 -4.07
N PRO A 26 2.88 -20.63 -4.00
CA PRO A 26 2.79 -21.95 -3.40
C PRO A 26 2.39 -21.97 -1.92
N VAL A 27 2.67 -20.88 -1.19
CA VAL A 27 2.46 -20.82 0.27
C VAL A 27 1.37 -19.82 0.69
N ALA A 28 0.93 -18.96 -0.23
CA ALA A 28 0.05 -17.82 0.08
C ALA A 28 -1.25 -18.24 0.76
N ARG A 29 -1.91 -19.30 0.27
CA ARG A 29 -3.18 -19.79 0.82
C ARG A 29 -3.01 -20.30 2.25
N ASP A 30 -2.07 -21.18 2.48
CA ASP A 30 -1.91 -21.86 3.76
C ASP A 30 -1.41 -20.86 4.84
N MET A 31 -0.51 -19.95 4.47
CA MET A 31 -0.03 -18.89 5.38
C MET A 31 -1.14 -17.88 5.68
N GLU A 32 -1.92 -17.47 4.70
CA GLU A 32 -3.03 -16.55 4.90
C GLU A 32 -4.10 -17.13 5.83
N GLN A 33 -4.45 -18.42 5.63
CA GLN A 33 -5.42 -19.11 6.47
C GLN A 33 -4.91 -19.33 7.89
N SER A 34 -3.62 -19.63 8.08
CA SER A 34 -3.02 -19.78 9.41
C SER A 34 -2.81 -18.45 10.13
N GLY A 35 -2.86 -17.32 9.42
CA GLY A 35 -2.56 -16.00 9.96
C GLY A 35 -1.09 -15.79 10.33
N GLN A 36 -0.18 -16.65 9.86
CA GLN A 36 1.24 -16.53 10.15
C GLN A 36 1.87 -15.39 9.35
N TYR A 37 2.76 -14.65 10.02
CA TYR A 37 3.54 -13.62 9.35
C TYR A 37 4.58 -14.25 8.41
N PRO A 38 4.71 -13.78 7.16
CA PRO A 38 5.54 -14.43 6.13
C PRO A 38 7.02 -14.06 6.24
N HIS A 39 7.69 -14.42 7.35
CA HIS A 39 9.07 -14.02 7.64
C HIS A 39 10.06 -14.39 6.53
N GLU A 40 9.98 -15.60 5.98
CA GLU A 40 10.90 -16.08 4.94
C GLU A 40 10.74 -15.30 3.63
N ILE A 41 9.49 -15.05 3.22
CA ILE A 41 9.21 -14.25 2.02
C ILE A 41 9.70 -12.82 2.21
N VAL A 42 9.46 -12.23 3.39
CA VAL A 42 9.92 -10.87 3.72
C VAL A 42 11.46 -10.79 3.68
N ALA A 43 12.17 -11.82 4.17
CA ALA A 43 13.64 -11.89 4.07
C ALA A 43 14.11 -11.95 2.61
N LYS A 44 13.50 -12.80 1.78
CA LYS A 44 13.80 -12.87 0.34
C LYS A 44 13.52 -11.57 -0.39
N MET A 45 12.45 -10.87 -0.03
CA MET A 45 12.17 -9.53 -0.57
C MET A 45 13.25 -8.52 -0.17
N ALA A 46 13.82 -8.62 1.04
CA ALA A 46 14.94 -7.79 1.46
C ALA A 46 16.20 -8.11 0.65
N ASP A 47 16.53 -9.39 0.45
CA ASP A 47 17.66 -9.84 -0.37
C ASP A 47 17.55 -9.35 -1.83
N MET A 48 16.34 -9.21 -2.36
CA MET A 48 16.06 -8.63 -3.68
C MET A 48 16.12 -7.09 -3.68
N GLY A 49 16.32 -6.44 -2.55
CA GLY A 49 16.36 -4.98 -2.42
C GLY A 49 14.99 -4.30 -2.50
N LEU A 50 13.88 -5.05 -2.41
CA LEU A 50 12.53 -4.50 -2.62
C LEU A 50 12.11 -3.49 -1.55
N PHE A 51 12.74 -3.47 -0.39
CA PHE A 51 12.51 -2.44 0.63
C PHE A 51 13.15 -1.10 0.27
N GLY A 52 14.20 -1.09 -0.57
CA GLY A 52 14.88 0.10 -1.05
C GLY A 52 14.42 0.62 -2.41
N ILE A 53 13.30 0.17 -2.96
CA ILE A 53 12.88 0.44 -4.35
C ILE A 53 12.98 1.92 -4.72
N THR A 54 12.42 2.80 -3.88
CA THR A 54 12.33 4.25 -4.11
C THR A 54 13.29 5.06 -3.22
N VAL A 55 14.22 4.38 -2.54
CA VAL A 55 15.28 5.03 -1.77
C VAL A 55 16.43 5.30 -2.71
N GLY A 56 17.01 6.52 -2.64
CA GLY A 56 18.13 6.91 -3.48
C GLY A 56 19.37 6.04 -3.27
N ALA A 57 20.14 5.84 -4.32
CA ALA A 57 21.36 5.03 -4.32
C ALA A 57 22.40 5.48 -3.26
N ASP A 58 22.46 6.79 -2.96
CA ASP A 58 23.32 7.36 -1.90
C ASP A 58 23.02 6.80 -0.50
N TYR A 59 21.82 6.21 -0.31
CA TYR A 59 21.38 5.59 0.94
C TYR A 59 21.23 4.07 0.80
N GLY A 60 21.81 3.46 -0.27
CA GLY A 60 21.79 2.02 -0.49
C GLY A 60 20.50 1.46 -1.08
N GLY A 61 19.60 2.32 -1.59
CA GLY A 61 18.40 1.91 -2.28
C GLY A 61 18.62 1.61 -3.77
N LEU A 62 17.59 1.10 -4.43
CA LEU A 62 17.59 0.79 -5.87
C LEU A 62 17.34 2.03 -6.73
N ASP A 63 16.80 3.10 -6.15
CA ASP A 63 16.49 4.38 -6.83
C ASP A 63 15.66 4.21 -8.11
N LEU A 64 14.72 3.25 -8.09
CA LEU A 64 13.85 2.96 -9.23
C LEU A 64 12.76 4.01 -9.37
N ASP A 65 12.31 4.17 -10.62
CA ASP A 65 11.19 5.05 -10.96
C ASP A 65 9.84 4.55 -10.40
N THR A 66 8.84 5.40 -10.42
CA THR A 66 7.50 5.09 -9.90
C THR A 66 6.79 4.04 -10.76
N VAL A 67 7.10 3.96 -12.07
CA VAL A 67 6.60 2.91 -12.95
C VAL A 67 7.12 1.56 -12.50
N SER A 68 8.43 1.41 -12.28
CA SER A 68 9.05 0.17 -11.77
C SER A 68 8.53 -0.20 -10.38
N MET A 69 8.33 0.78 -9.49
CA MET A 69 7.66 0.55 -8.22
C MET A 69 6.25 -0.03 -8.43
N SER A 70 5.47 0.49 -9.38
CA SER A 70 4.13 -0.03 -9.65
C SER A 70 4.14 -1.50 -10.10
N LEU A 71 5.16 -1.93 -10.87
CA LEU A 71 5.34 -3.33 -11.26
C LEU A 71 5.54 -4.26 -10.07
N VAL A 72 6.32 -3.82 -9.05
CA VAL A 72 6.51 -4.61 -7.83
C VAL A 72 5.18 -4.86 -7.13
N PHE A 73 4.35 -3.81 -6.97
CA PHE A 73 3.06 -3.95 -6.30
C PHE A 73 2.05 -4.75 -7.11
N GLU A 74 2.05 -4.62 -8.44
CA GLU A 74 1.21 -5.41 -9.34
C GLU A 74 1.57 -6.90 -9.24
N GLU A 75 2.83 -7.27 -9.49
CA GLU A 75 3.25 -8.67 -9.54
C GLU A 75 3.14 -9.37 -8.16
N ILE A 76 3.57 -8.73 -7.07
CA ILE A 76 3.43 -9.33 -5.72
C ILE A 76 1.95 -9.53 -5.36
N SER A 77 1.07 -8.60 -5.76
CA SER A 77 -0.36 -8.71 -5.46
C SER A 77 -1.06 -9.80 -6.27
N MET A 78 -0.52 -10.22 -7.41
CA MET A 78 -0.99 -11.41 -8.12
C MET A 78 -0.76 -12.69 -7.29
N GLY A 79 0.31 -12.75 -6.50
CA GLY A 79 0.59 -13.88 -5.62
C GLY A 79 -0.15 -13.75 -4.28
N TRP A 80 0.08 -12.64 -3.56
CA TRP A 80 -0.51 -12.41 -2.24
C TRP A 80 -0.53 -10.90 -1.92
N MET A 81 -1.69 -10.27 -2.04
CA MET A 81 -1.87 -8.84 -1.82
C MET A 81 -1.46 -8.37 -0.41
N GLY A 82 -1.59 -9.23 0.60
CA GLY A 82 -1.17 -8.93 1.96
C GLY A 82 0.33 -8.57 2.06
N ILE A 83 1.19 -9.31 1.38
CA ILE A 83 2.65 -9.06 1.39
C ILE A 83 2.98 -7.71 0.74
N ALA A 84 2.31 -7.35 -0.35
CA ALA A 84 2.46 -6.04 -0.97
C ALA A 84 2.16 -4.90 0.01
N GLY A 85 1.30 -5.12 1.00
CA GLY A 85 1.02 -4.14 2.04
C GLY A 85 2.17 -3.88 3.02
N ILE A 86 3.03 -4.86 3.27
CA ILE A 86 4.24 -4.69 4.08
C ILE A 86 5.17 -3.69 3.37
N LEU A 87 5.41 -3.90 2.07
CA LEU A 87 6.20 -2.98 1.24
C LEU A 87 5.53 -1.61 1.10
N GLY A 88 4.19 -1.56 0.99
CA GLY A 88 3.46 -0.34 0.74
C GLY A 88 3.60 0.69 1.87
N SER A 89 3.37 0.28 3.12
CA SER A 89 3.52 1.16 4.28
C SER A 89 4.99 1.57 4.49
N HIS A 90 5.92 0.66 4.23
CA HIS A 90 7.35 0.91 4.30
C HIS A 90 7.79 1.94 3.24
N SER A 91 7.47 1.73 1.98
CA SER A 91 7.85 2.61 0.86
C SER A 91 7.28 4.03 1.04
N LEU A 92 6.05 4.15 1.53
CA LEU A 92 5.44 5.44 1.84
C LEU A 92 6.26 6.21 2.89
N SER A 93 6.67 5.55 3.95
CA SER A 93 7.46 6.15 5.02
C SER A 93 8.88 6.50 4.56
N CYS A 94 9.54 5.63 3.79
CA CYS A 94 10.83 5.93 3.17
C CYS A 94 10.73 7.16 2.25
N ARG A 95 9.67 7.25 1.44
CA ARG A 95 9.42 8.42 0.58
C ARG A 95 9.24 9.71 1.38
N MET A 96 8.53 9.66 2.51
CA MET A 96 8.41 10.83 3.40
C MET A 96 9.77 11.26 3.93
N ILE A 97 10.62 10.33 4.39
CA ILE A 97 11.97 10.62 4.89
C ILE A 97 12.84 11.19 3.76
N MET A 98 12.80 10.60 2.55
CA MET A 98 13.54 11.08 1.38
C MET A 98 13.18 12.53 1.03
N LEU A 99 11.89 12.88 1.03
CA LEU A 99 11.41 14.20 0.61
C LEU A 99 11.58 15.27 1.69
N HIS A 100 11.45 14.90 2.97
CA HIS A 100 11.27 15.87 4.05
C HIS A 100 12.27 15.73 5.20
N GLY A 101 12.98 14.60 5.30
CA GLY A 101 14.01 14.41 6.32
C GLY A 101 15.18 15.38 6.15
N THR A 102 15.76 15.79 7.27
CA THR A 102 17.07 16.46 7.22
C THR A 102 18.13 15.47 6.74
N ASP A 103 19.29 15.97 6.29
CA ASP A 103 20.39 15.10 5.86
C ASP A 103 20.86 14.15 6.95
N GLU A 104 20.81 14.57 8.22
CA GLU A 104 21.09 13.72 9.36
C GLU A 104 20.06 12.60 9.51
N GLN A 105 18.78 12.94 9.42
CA GLN A 105 17.67 11.98 9.49
C GLN A 105 17.72 10.97 8.34
N LYS A 106 18.01 11.41 7.12
CA LYS A 106 18.18 10.51 5.95
C LYS A 106 19.33 9.54 6.18
N ARG A 107 20.51 10.04 6.58
CA ARG A 107 21.67 9.18 6.89
C ARG A 107 21.45 8.23 8.06
N ARG A 108 20.63 8.63 9.04
CA ARG A 108 20.33 7.78 10.21
C ARG A 108 19.42 6.62 9.87
N TRP A 109 18.35 6.84 9.08
CA TRP A 109 17.29 5.84 8.93
C TRP A 109 17.31 5.12 7.59
N LEU A 110 17.58 5.83 6.48
CA LEU A 110 17.36 5.24 5.16
C LEU A 110 18.24 4.03 4.83
N PRO A 111 19.53 3.95 5.22
CA PRO A 111 20.36 2.80 4.84
C PRO A 111 19.82 1.46 5.39
N GLU A 112 19.42 1.42 6.65
CA GLU A 112 18.87 0.21 7.25
C GLU A 112 17.45 -0.10 6.76
N LEU A 113 16.67 0.94 6.45
CA LEU A 113 15.35 0.78 5.83
C LEU A 113 15.45 0.26 4.39
N ALA A 114 16.37 0.80 3.61
CA ALA A 114 16.60 0.37 2.22
C ALA A 114 17.04 -1.09 2.10
N SER A 115 17.89 -1.54 3.02
CA SER A 115 18.32 -2.95 3.07
C SER A 115 17.23 -3.92 3.57
N GLY A 116 16.13 -3.41 4.16
CA GLY A 116 15.13 -4.24 4.84
C GLY A 116 15.59 -4.79 6.20
N GLY A 117 16.80 -4.45 6.66
CA GLY A 117 17.30 -4.80 8.00
C GLY A 117 16.43 -4.22 9.12
N ARG A 118 15.97 -2.98 8.94
CA ARG A 118 14.86 -2.39 9.69
C ARG A 118 13.69 -2.16 8.74
N ARG A 119 12.49 -2.22 9.25
CA ARG A 119 11.27 -1.93 8.49
C ARG A 119 10.50 -0.81 9.16
N THR A 120 9.78 -0.04 8.40
CA THR A 120 8.94 1.02 8.92
C THR A 120 7.49 0.83 8.47
N ALA A 121 6.59 1.47 9.15
CA ALA A 121 5.16 1.59 8.82
C ALA A 121 4.76 3.06 8.93
N ILE A 122 3.48 3.36 9.00
CA ILE A 122 3.00 4.73 9.24
C ILE A 122 1.78 4.72 10.14
N ALA A 123 1.77 5.57 11.17
CA ALA A 123 0.70 5.67 12.15
C ALA A 123 -0.08 6.98 12.00
N LEU A 124 -1.18 6.93 11.23
CA LEU A 124 -2.04 8.08 10.93
C LEU A 124 -3.39 7.99 11.61
N THR A 125 -4.12 6.90 11.31
CA THR A 125 -5.53 6.68 11.67
C THR A 125 -5.71 6.48 13.17
N GLU A 126 -6.80 7.00 13.71
CA GLU A 126 -7.24 6.83 15.09
C GLU A 126 -8.66 6.24 15.12
N PRO A 127 -9.11 5.68 16.27
CA PRO A 127 -10.47 5.16 16.39
C PRO A 127 -11.55 6.18 16.00
N GLY A 128 -11.31 7.47 16.22
CA GLY A 128 -12.23 8.56 15.89
C GLY A 128 -11.91 9.35 14.61
N ALA A 129 -10.81 9.05 13.91
CA ALA A 129 -10.34 9.84 12.77
C ALA A 129 -9.63 8.97 11.71
N GLY A 130 -10.29 8.77 10.57
CA GLY A 130 -9.76 8.08 9.40
C GLY A 130 -9.69 9.01 8.19
N SER A 131 -10.79 9.16 7.44
CA SER A 131 -10.84 10.05 6.27
C SER A 131 -10.61 11.52 6.62
N ASP A 132 -11.04 11.97 7.79
CA ASP A 132 -10.68 13.28 8.35
C ASP A 132 -9.43 13.17 9.25
N LEU A 133 -8.25 13.11 8.64
CA LEU A 133 -6.99 13.09 9.38
C LEU A 133 -6.76 14.35 10.22
N GLN A 134 -7.39 15.49 9.88
CA GLN A 134 -7.27 16.70 10.69
C GLN A 134 -8.02 16.59 12.03
N GLY A 135 -8.90 15.60 12.15
CA GLY A 135 -9.64 15.27 13.37
C GLY A 135 -8.90 14.41 14.38
N ILE A 136 -7.63 14.01 14.15
CA ILE A 136 -6.86 13.20 15.10
C ILE A 136 -6.78 13.87 16.48
N SER A 137 -6.64 13.06 17.52
CA SER A 137 -6.55 13.48 18.93
C SER A 137 -5.16 13.27 19.55
N THR A 138 -4.33 12.42 18.96
CA THR A 138 -2.94 12.20 19.42
C THR A 138 -2.18 13.50 19.43
N ARG A 139 -1.59 13.82 20.59
CA ARG A 139 -0.87 15.08 20.85
C ARG A 139 0.59 14.83 21.12
N ALA A 140 1.41 15.81 20.83
CA ALA A 140 2.79 15.86 21.31
C ALA A 140 3.09 17.28 21.76
N TRP A 141 3.89 17.39 22.81
CA TRP A 141 4.38 18.68 23.33
C TRP A 141 5.87 18.58 23.61
N ARG A 142 6.55 19.69 23.49
CA ARG A 142 7.97 19.76 23.77
C ARG A 142 8.22 19.84 25.27
N ASP A 143 9.17 19.04 25.75
CA ASP A 143 9.65 19.05 27.14
C ASP A 143 11.18 19.02 27.11
N GLY A 144 11.81 20.16 27.18
CA GLY A 144 13.26 20.31 27.01
C GLY A 144 13.74 19.91 25.61
N ASP A 145 14.59 18.91 25.54
CA ASP A 145 15.17 18.38 24.30
C ASP A 145 14.42 17.16 23.76
N GLU A 146 13.22 16.91 24.28
CA GLU A 146 12.35 15.79 23.88
C GLU A 146 10.95 16.27 23.49
N TYR A 147 10.22 15.39 22.79
CA TYR A 147 8.77 15.45 22.66
C TYR A 147 8.14 14.34 23.48
N VAL A 148 7.06 14.66 24.17
CA VAL A 148 6.20 13.68 24.86
C VAL A 148 4.95 13.47 24.03
N ILE A 149 4.64 12.20 23.70
CA ILE A 149 3.55 11.84 22.80
C ILE A 149 2.51 11.05 23.60
N ARG A 150 1.23 11.43 23.45
CA ARG A 150 0.09 10.71 24.05
C ARG A 150 -1.06 10.55 23.05
N GLY A 151 -1.56 9.31 22.92
CA GLY A 151 -2.70 9.01 22.06
C GLY A 151 -2.78 7.54 21.67
N THR A 152 -3.71 7.23 20.77
CA THR A 152 -3.94 5.88 20.26
C THR A 152 -4.07 5.92 18.75
N LYS A 153 -3.36 5.03 18.05
CA LYS A 153 -3.46 4.82 16.62
C LYS A 153 -4.05 3.46 16.34
N THR A 154 -4.74 3.31 15.22
CA THR A 154 -5.40 2.05 14.84
C THR A 154 -5.23 1.76 13.36
N TRP A 155 -5.41 0.50 12.97
CA TRP A 155 -5.20 0.01 11.60
C TRP A 155 -3.76 0.19 11.10
N ILE A 156 -2.78 0.10 12.00
CA ILE A 156 -1.38 0.26 11.64
C ILE A 156 -0.82 -1.07 11.13
N THR A 157 -0.70 -1.17 9.82
CA THR A 157 -0.13 -2.35 9.16
C THR A 157 1.34 -2.49 9.50
N ASN A 158 1.78 -3.70 9.85
CA ASN A 158 3.16 -4.04 10.14
C ASN A 158 3.75 -3.30 11.37
N ALA A 159 2.90 -2.89 12.33
CA ALA A 159 3.32 -2.10 13.49
C ALA A 159 4.30 -2.82 14.42
N ARG A 160 4.17 -4.16 14.56
CA ARG A 160 5.06 -4.97 15.42
C ARG A 160 6.50 -5.03 14.92
N PHE A 161 6.68 -4.82 13.63
CA PHE A 161 7.97 -4.89 12.95
C PHE A 161 8.49 -3.52 12.52
N ALA A 162 7.73 -2.45 12.83
CA ALA A 162 8.10 -1.09 12.46
C ALA A 162 9.13 -0.51 13.45
N ASP A 163 10.26 -0.10 12.93
CA ASP A 163 11.34 0.56 13.66
C ASP A 163 12.20 1.41 12.68
N PRO A 164 12.07 2.76 12.70
CA PRO A 164 11.12 3.55 13.48
C PRO A 164 9.69 3.55 12.92
N LEU A 165 8.72 3.97 13.74
CA LEU A 165 7.34 4.23 13.33
C LEU A 165 7.10 5.75 13.22
N PRO A 166 6.87 6.32 12.03
CA PRO A 166 6.39 7.68 11.86
C PRO A 166 4.97 7.81 12.40
N VAL A 167 4.76 8.72 13.33
CA VAL A 167 3.47 8.99 13.99
C VAL A 167 3.01 10.40 13.68
N LEU A 168 1.82 10.55 13.09
CA LEU A 168 1.18 11.85 12.89
C LEU A 168 0.52 12.30 14.21
N VAL A 169 0.91 13.50 14.67
CA VAL A 169 0.48 14.07 15.96
C VAL A 169 0.04 15.51 15.80
N LYS A 170 -0.67 16.06 16.78
CA LYS A 170 -0.88 17.50 16.95
C LYS A 170 0.16 18.06 17.92
N THR A 171 1.02 18.93 17.41
CA THR A 171 1.95 19.74 18.22
C THR A 171 1.34 21.08 18.61
N ASP A 172 0.41 21.59 17.79
CA ASP A 172 -0.42 22.77 18.10
C ASP A 172 -1.89 22.44 17.82
N PRO A 173 -2.66 22.02 18.84
CA PRO A 173 -4.07 21.63 18.68
C PRO A 173 -5.01 22.80 18.35
N ASP A 174 -4.60 24.04 18.63
CA ASP A 174 -5.40 25.25 18.46
C ASP A 174 -5.14 25.95 17.12
N SER A 175 -4.22 25.43 16.33
CA SER A 175 -3.82 25.98 15.03
C SER A 175 -4.99 26.11 14.04
N VAL A 176 -5.06 27.27 13.38
CA VAL A 176 -6.01 27.54 12.29
C VAL A 176 -5.23 27.93 11.03
N PRO A 177 -5.37 27.18 9.95
CA PRO A 177 -6.16 25.94 9.77
C PRO A 177 -5.52 24.74 10.49
N ARG A 178 -6.34 23.76 10.91
CA ARG A 178 -5.96 22.62 11.76
C ARG A 178 -4.73 21.85 11.27
N HIS A 179 -4.55 21.72 9.96
CA HIS A 179 -3.43 20.95 9.37
C HIS A 179 -2.05 21.59 9.65
N ARG A 180 -1.98 22.89 9.99
CA ARG A 180 -0.74 23.57 10.33
C ARG A 180 -0.25 23.27 11.75
N GLY A 181 -1.10 22.71 12.60
CA GLY A 181 -0.73 22.26 13.93
C GLY A 181 -0.29 20.79 14.00
N MET A 182 -0.06 20.14 12.86
CA MET A 182 0.25 18.71 12.79
C MET A 182 1.72 18.51 12.42
N SER A 183 2.36 17.52 13.07
CA SER A 183 3.76 17.14 12.87
C SER A 183 3.91 15.64 12.76
N VAL A 184 5.01 15.16 12.22
CA VAL A 184 5.39 13.74 12.22
C VAL A 184 6.57 13.54 13.15
N LEU A 185 6.42 12.65 14.12
CA LEU A 185 7.47 12.23 15.03
C LEU A 185 7.86 10.77 14.76
N MET A 186 9.16 10.51 14.67
CA MET A 186 9.70 9.18 14.49
C MET A 186 9.86 8.51 15.86
N VAL A 187 9.16 7.40 16.08
CA VAL A 187 9.18 6.65 17.35
C VAL A 187 9.95 5.34 17.12
N ASP A 188 11.06 5.16 17.81
CA ASP A 188 11.85 3.92 17.75
C ASP A 188 11.13 2.80 18.54
N ALA A 189 11.22 1.56 18.05
CA ALA A 189 10.68 0.40 18.76
C ALA A 189 11.33 0.24 20.15
N GLY A 190 10.53 -0.22 21.12
CA GLY A 190 11.00 -0.38 22.50
C GLY A 190 11.08 0.91 23.31
N THR A 191 10.69 2.06 22.76
CA THR A 191 10.57 3.30 23.54
C THR A 191 9.55 3.11 24.67
N PRO A 192 9.86 3.44 25.93
CA PRO A 192 8.93 3.30 27.05
C PRO A 192 7.60 4.01 26.77
N GLY A 193 6.47 3.36 27.08
CA GLY A 193 5.13 3.87 26.83
C GLY A 193 4.61 3.63 25.40
N PHE A 194 5.45 3.10 24.47
CA PHE A 194 5.03 2.67 23.14
C PHE A 194 4.63 1.19 23.19
N GLU A 195 3.35 0.92 22.95
CA GLU A 195 2.80 -0.43 22.99
C GLU A 195 2.02 -0.76 21.72
N VAL A 196 2.37 -1.87 21.08
CA VAL A 196 1.59 -2.47 20.01
C VAL A 196 0.67 -3.50 20.61
N LEU A 197 -0.64 -3.20 20.66
CA LEU A 197 -1.62 -4.03 21.33
C LEU A 197 -2.05 -5.22 20.46
N ARG A 198 -3.32 -5.29 20.15
CA ARG A 198 -3.92 -6.41 19.42
C ARG A 198 -3.81 -6.24 17.90
N ASP A 199 -3.76 -7.36 17.19
CA ASP A 199 -4.09 -7.42 15.76
C ASP A 199 -5.61 -7.35 15.59
N LEU A 200 -6.06 -6.51 14.67
CA LEU A 200 -7.47 -6.33 14.36
C LEU A 200 -7.93 -7.42 13.39
N GLY A 201 -9.05 -8.09 13.71
CA GLY A 201 -9.65 -9.07 12.80
C GLY A 201 -10.07 -8.43 11.48
N LYS A 202 -9.66 -9.02 10.35
CA LYS A 202 -9.91 -8.50 9.00
C LYS A 202 -10.66 -9.51 8.15
N LEU A 203 -11.45 -9.03 7.20
CA LEU A 203 -12.09 -9.86 6.19
C LEU A 203 -11.06 -10.57 5.30
N GLY A 204 -10.14 -9.79 4.72
CA GLY A 204 -9.01 -10.20 3.92
C GLY A 204 -7.73 -9.54 4.41
N TYR A 205 -6.71 -9.45 3.53
CA TYR A 205 -5.43 -8.81 3.87
C TYR A 205 -4.76 -9.45 5.09
N LYS A 206 -4.91 -10.76 5.22
CA LYS A 206 -4.29 -11.53 6.30
C LYS A 206 -2.84 -11.85 5.95
N GLY A 207 -2.06 -12.24 6.95
CA GLY A 207 -0.61 -12.38 6.89
C GLY A 207 0.07 -11.20 7.58
N PRO A 208 0.13 -9.98 7.01
CA PRO A 208 0.53 -8.81 7.78
C PRO A 208 -0.54 -8.46 8.81
N GLU A 209 -0.11 -8.14 10.02
CA GLU A 209 -1.01 -7.63 11.05
C GLU A 209 -1.43 -6.19 10.77
N SER A 210 -2.55 -5.78 11.36
CA SER A 210 -3.02 -4.39 11.43
C SER A 210 -3.37 -4.08 12.87
N CYS A 211 -2.50 -3.36 13.54
CA CYS A 211 -2.55 -3.24 14.99
C CYS A 211 -3.18 -1.94 15.48
N GLU A 212 -3.61 -2.00 16.74
CA GLU A 212 -3.80 -0.83 17.57
C GLU A 212 -2.49 -0.52 18.29
N VAL A 213 -2.11 0.75 18.35
CA VAL A 213 -0.87 1.26 18.95
C VAL A 213 -1.24 2.32 19.99
N VAL A 214 -0.73 2.15 21.20
CA VAL A 214 -0.87 3.11 22.31
C VAL A 214 0.44 3.83 22.54
N LEU A 215 0.33 5.13 22.74
CA LEU A 215 1.42 6.03 23.08
C LEU A 215 1.06 6.68 24.42
N ASP A 216 1.66 6.20 25.51
CA ASP A 216 1.42 6.68 26.87
C ASP A 216 2.67 7.41 27.38
N ASP A 217 2.67 8.73 27.20
CA ASP A 217 3.80 9.61 27.52
C ASP A 217 5.14 9.15 26.91
N VAL A 218 5.06 8.68 25.66
CA VAL A 218 6.23 8.26 24.88
C VAL A 218 7.16 9.43 24.66
N ARG A 219 8.41 9.30 25.10
CA ARG A 219 9.44 10.34 24.97
C ARG A 219 10.38 10.04 23.79
N VAL A 220 10.51 11.00 22.91
CA VAL A 220 11.43 10.91 21.77
C VAL A 220 12.30 12.17 21.70
N PRO A 221 13.58 12.07 21.29
CA PRO A 221 14.45 13.23 21.09
C PRO A 221 13.83 14.25 20.13
N ALA A 222 14.07 15.54 20.34
CA ALA A 222 13.59 16.59 19.46
C ALA A 222 14.07 16.42 18.00
N GLY A 223 15.24 15.79 17.80
CA GLY A 223 15.76 15.44 16.48
C GLY A 223 14.94 14.38 15.72
N ASN A 224 13.97 13.73 16.39
CA ASN A 224 13.04 12.79 15.76
C ASN A 224 11.81 13.49 15.11
N LEU A 225 11.70 14.83 15.23
CA LEU A 225 10.72 15.60 14.47
C LEU A 225 11.12 15.62 12.98
N LEU A 226 10.31 15.01 12.12
CA LEU A 226 10.64 14.87 10.69
C LEU A 226 10.81 16.25 10.03
N GLY A 227 11.98 16.48 9.47
CA GLY A 227 12.34 17.77 8.84
C GLY A 227 12.65 18.90 9.83
N GLY A 228 12.65 18.64 11.15
CA GLY A 228 13.05 19.59 12.19
C GLY A 228 12.13 20.78 12.41
N GLN A 229 10.96 20.82 11.77
CA GLN A 229 9.99 21.92 11.88
C GLN A 229 8.59 21.41 12.17
N GLU A 230 7.95 21.94 13.20
CA GLU A 230 6.54 21.66 13.52
C GLU A 230 5.57 22.21 12.45
N GLY A 231 4.37 21.65 12.41
CA GLY A 231 3.28 22.14 11.55
C GLY A 231 3.35 21.67 10.10
N LEU A 232 4.36 20.88 9.72
CA LEU A 232 4.53 20.36 8.36
C LEU A 232 3.98 18.92 8.17
N GLY A 233 3.58 18.25 9.25
CA GLY A 233 3.26 16.83 9.25
C GLY A 233 2.14 16.44 8.27
N PHE A 234 1.10 17.25 8.16
CA PHE A 234 0.02 16.99 7.20
C PHE A 234 0.52 17.04 5.76
N LYS A 235 1.36 18.03 5.40
CA LYS A 235 1.95 18.15 4.07
C LYS A 235 2.88 16.96 3.77
N GLN A 236 3.68 16.56 4.75
CA GLN A 236 4.61 15.43 4.64
C GLN A 236 3.86 14.13 4.35
N VAL A 237 2.80 13.86 5.11
CA VAL A 237 1.94 12.68 4.90
C VAL A 237 1.25 12.71 3.53
N MET A 238 0.68 13.87 3.13
CA MET A 238 -0.01 13.98 1.84
C MET A 238 0.92 13.71 0.65
N SER A 239 2.19 14.13 0.71
CA SER A 239 3.17 13.85 -0.35
C SER A 239 3.55 12.36 -0.42
N GLY A 240 3.61 11.66 0.70
CA GLY A 240 3.78 10.20 0.73
C GLY A 240 2.56 9.47 0.14
N LEU A 241 1.35 9.90 0.50
CA LEU A 241 0.10 9.30 0.02
C LEU A 241 -0.13 9.48 -1.49
N GLU A 242 0.54 10.41 -2.17
CA GLU A 242 0.45 10.53 -3.63
C GLU A 242 1.00 9.27 -4.32
N VAL A 243 2.17 8.81 -3.88
CA VAL A 243 2.77 7.54 -4.32
C VAL A 243 2.00 6.33 -3.76
N GLY A 244 1.49 6.43 -2.54
CA GLY A 244 0.65 5.41 -1.92
C GLY A 244 -0.59 5.07 -2.77
N ARG A 245 -1.23 6.07 -3.41
CA ARG A 245 -2.38 5.81 -4.31
C ARG A 245 -1.99 5.00 -5.54
N ILE A 246 -0.79 5.22 -6.10
CA ILE A 246 -0.27 4.41 -7.21
C ILE A 246 0.00 2.98 -6.75
N ASN A 247 0.57 2.79 -5.56
CA ASN A 247 0.72 1.48 -4.94
C ASN A 247 -0.63 0.74 -4.85
N ILE A 248 -1.67 1.39 -4.30
CA ILE A 248 -3.00 0.77 -4.19
C ILE A 248 -3.60 0.48 -5.57
N ALA A 249 -3.42 1.36 -6.55
CA ALA A 249 -3.88 1.13 -7.92
C ALA A 249 -3.20 -0.10 -8.54
N ALA A 250 -1.89 -0.21 -8.42
CA ALA A 250 -1.10 -1.35 -8.91
C ALA A 250 -1.51 -2.67 -8.22
N ARG A 251 -1.72 -2.65 -6.90
CA ARG A 251 -2.25 -3.80 -6.17
C ARG A 251 -3.63 -4.22 -6.67
N GLY A 252 -4.47 -3.22 -7.01
CA GLY A 252 -5.78 -3.46 -7.62
C GLY A 252 -5.66 -4.17 -8.97
N VAL A 253 -4.73 -3.72 -9.82
CA VAL A 253 -4.43 -4.38 -11.10
C VAL A 253 -3.96 -5.82 -10.86
N GLY A 254 -3.03 -6.05 -9.92
CA GLY A 254 -2.51 -7.40 -9.62
C GLY A 254 -3.60 -8.36 -9.14
N VAL A 255 -4.45 -7.94 -8.20
CA VAL A 255 -5.59 -8.76 -7.72
C VAL A 255 -6.59 -9.04 -8.84
N ALA A 256 -6.90 -8.03 -9.66
CA ALA A 256 -7.82 -8.20 -10.80
C ALA A 256 -7.24 -9.17 -11.84
N GLN A 257 -5.95 -9.06 -12.15
CA GLN A 257 -5.25 -9.95 -13.09
C GLN A 257 -5.24 -11.39 -12.58
N ALA A 258 -4.89 -11.62 -11.32
CA ALA A 258 -4.92 -12.97 -10.73
C ALA A 258 -6.33 -13.59 -10.78
N ALA A 259 -7.35 -12.78 -10.49
CA ALA A 259 -8.75 -13.22 -10.58
C ALA A 259 -9.17 -13.55 -12.01
N PHE A 260 -8.70 -12.78 -12.99
CA PHE A 260 -8.94 -13.03 -14.42
C PHE A 260 -8.24 -14.29 -14.89
N ASP A 261 -6.95 -14.45 -14.56
CA ASP A 261 -6.15 -15.62 -14.97
C ASP A 261 -6.79 -16.92 -14.45
N ALA A 262 -7.19 -16.93 -13.17
CA ALA A 262 -7.91 -18.06 -12.58
C ALA A 262 -9.25 -18.35 -13.29
N ALA A 263 -10.02 -17.31 -13.61
CA ALA A 263 -11.30 -17.47 -14.32
C ALA A 263 -11.11 -17.98 -15.75
N LEU A 264 -10.08 -17.47 -16.45
CA LEU A 264 -9.76 -17.88 -17.81
C LEU A 264 -9.35 -19.36 -17.85
N GLU A 265 -8.44 -19.79 -16.98
CA GLU A 265 -8.00 -21.16 -16.86
C GLU A 265 -9.17 -22.10 -16.52
N TYR A 266 -9.94 -21.76 -15.47
CA TYR A 266 -11.08 -22.58 -15.04
C TYR A 266 -12.14 -22.69 -16.14
N SER A 267 -12.38 -21.64 -16.91
CA SER A 267 -13.37 -21.65 -17.99
C SER A 267 -13.04 -22.62 -19.12
N GLN A 268 -11.76 -22.92 -19.34
CA GLN A 268 -11.29 -23.86 -20.36
C GLN A 268 -11.30 -25.31 -19.85
N GLN A 269 -11.20 -25.53 -18.55
CA GLN A 269 -11.11 -26.86 -17.94
C GLN A 269 -12.47 -27.37 -17.49
N ARG A 270 -13.33 -26.49 -16.99
CA ARG A 270 -14.67 -26.84 -16.47
C ARG A 270 -15.64 -27.09 -17.59
N GLU A 271 -16.20 -28.28 -17.65
CA GLU A 271 -17.26 -28.63 -18.59
C GLU A 271 -18.66 -28.55 -17.97
N ALA A 272 -19.60 -28.07 -18.77
CA ALA A 272 -21.04 -28.11 -18.50
C ALA A 272 -21.80 -28.21 -19.83
N PHE A 273 -22.90 -28.93 -19.84
CA PHE A 273 -23.72 -29.18 -21.05
C PHE A 273 -22.93 -29.71 -22.23
N GLY A 274 -21.90 -30.55 -21.97
CA GLY A 274 -21.11 -31.24 -22.97
C GLY A 274 -19.97 -30.42 -23.63
N GLN A 275 -19.62 -29.28 -23.09
CA GLN A 275 -18.52 -28.45 -23.59
C GLN A 275 -17.86 -27.63 -22.46
N PRO A 276 -16.60 -27.12 -22.64
CA PRO A 276 -16.00 -26.17 -21.72
C PRO A 276 -16.89 -24.94 -21.52
N ILE A 277 -16.95 -24.43 -20.27
CA ILE A 277 -17.82 -23.28 -19.98
C ILE A 277 -17.38 -22.00 -20.71
N GLY A 278 -16.12 -21.91 -21.10
CA GLY A 278 -15.58 -20.80 -21.92
C GLY A 278 -16.21 -20.70 -23.32
N GLU A 279 -16.87 -21.76 -23.81
CA GLU A 279 -17.60 -21.74 -25.08
C GLU A 279 -18.97 -21.06 -24.96
N PHE A 280 -19.46 -20.78 -23.76
CA PHE A 280 -20.70 -20.04 -23.57
C PHE A 280 -20.51 -18.54 -23.68
N GLN A 281 -21.30 -17.87 -24.51
CA GLN A 281 -21.23 -16.41 -24.73
C GLN A 281 -21.29 -15.62 -23.42
N ALA A 282 -22.09 -16.05 -22.43
CA ALA A 282 -22.20 -15.39 -21.14
C ALA A 282 -20.86 -15.37 -20.36
N ILE A 283 -20.02 -16.39 -20.52
CA ILE A 283 -18.68 -16.43 -19.92
C ILE A 283 -17.70 -15.59 -20.73
N GLN A 284 -17.75 -15.68 -22.07
CA GLN A 284 -16.90 -14.89 -22.97
C GLN A 284 -17.06 -13.38 -22.75
N LEU A 285 -18.30 -12.91 -22.59
CA LEU A 285 -18.58 -11.49 -22.32
C LEU A 285 -17.95 -11.05 -20.97
N LYS A 286 -18.06 -11.87 -19.91
CA LYS A 286 -17.43 -11.59 -18.62
C LYS A 286 -15.91 -11.50 -18.72
N LEU A 287 -15.26 -12.45 -19.40
CA LEU A 287 -13.82 -12.46 -19.60
C LEU A 287 -13.36 -11.23 -20.43
N ALA A 288 -14.10 -10.86 -21.45
CA ALA A 288 -13.79 -9.68 -22.26
C ALA A 288 -13.88 -8.37 -21.45
N ASP A 289 -14.94 -8.22 -20.64
CA ASP A 289 -15.11 -7.07 -19.75
C ASP A 289 -13.98 -7.01 -18.71
N MET A 290 -13.66 -8.13 -18.05
CA MET A 290 -12.58 -8.21 -17.07
C MET A 290 -11.24 -7.79 -17.70
N ALA A 291 -10.86 -8.37 -18.85
CA ALA A 291 -9.62 -8.05 -19.54
C ALA A 291 -9.53 -6.56 -19.90
N THR A 292 -10.62 -5.99 -20.42
CA THR A 292 -10.68 -4.57 -20.83
C THR A 292 -10.51 -3.63 -19.64
N GLU A 293 -11.18 -3.92 -18.53
CA GLU A 293 -11.11 -3.09 -17.32
C GLU A 293 -9.76 -3.18 -16.63
N ILE A 294 -9.14 -4.36 -16.62
CA ILE A 294 -7.78 -4.57 -16.07
C ILE A 294 -6.76 -3.76 -16.85
N GLU A 295 -6.83 -3.82 -18.19
CA GLU A 295 -5.90 -3.08 -19.03
C GLU A 295 -6.10 -1.56 -18.87
N ALA A 296 -7.34 -1.09 -18.81
CA ALA A 296 -7.62 0.32 -18.52
C ALA A 296 -7.07 0.76 -17.17
N ALA A 297 -7.21 -0.07 -16.12
CA ALA A 297 -6.66 0.20 -14.79
C ALA A 297 -5.12 0.26 -14.81
N ARG A 298 -4.48 -0.67 -15.52
CA ARG A 298 -3.03 -0.73 -15.70
C ARG A 298 -2.49 0.52 -16.39
N LEU A 299 -3.11 0.92 -17.47
CA LEU A 299 -2.73 2.13 -18.23
C LEU A 299 -2.90 3.40 -17.40
N LEU A 300 -3.98 3.54 -16.64
CA LEU A 300 -4.18 4.67 -15.71
C LEU A 300 -3.10 4.69 -14.62
N THR A 301 -2.73 3.52 -14.09
CA THR A 301 -1.69 3.40 -13.06
C THR A 301 -0.32 3.83 -13.59
N ARG A 302 0.08 3.31 -14.76
CA ARG A 302 1.34 3.67 -15.41
C ARG A 302 1.38 5.14 -15.84
N TRP A 303 0.28 5.68 -16.33
CA TRP A 303 0.18 7.10 -16.66
C TRP A 303 0.40 7.99 -15.41
N ALA A 304 -0.25 7.68 -14.30
CA ALA A 304 -0.08 8.42 -13.05
C ALA A 304 1.35 8.30 -12.52
N ALA A 305 1.96 7.11 -12.59
CA ALA A 305 3.34 6.86 -12.20
C ALA A 305 4.33 7.69 -13.04
N ASN A 306 4.21 7.63 -14.36
CA ASN A 306 5.06 8.37 -15.29
C ASN A 306 4.99 9.90 -15.07
N ARG A 307 3.82 10.44 -14.70
CA ARG A 307 3.72 11.86 -14.37
C ARG A 307 4.56 12.24 -13.15
N ILE A 308 4.60 11.38 -12.13
CA ILE A 308 5.47 11.59 -10.95
C ILE A 308 6.94 11.53 -11.36
N ASP A 309 7.33 10.58 -12.20
CA ASP A 309 8.71 10.41 -12.66
C ASP A 309 9.17 11.62 -13.52
N GLN A 310 8.25 12.27 -14.19
CA GLN A 310 8.49 13.54 -14.89
C GLN A 310 8.53 14.76 -13.97
N GLY A 311 8.41 14.60 -12.65
CA GLY A 311 8.34 15.71 -11.69
C GLY A 311 7.05 16.52 -11.75
N LEU A 312 6.01 16.00 -12.39
CA LEU A 312 4.71 16.67 -12.53
C LEU A 312 3.80 16.32 -11.35
N ARG A 313 2.94 17.27 -11.01
CA ARG A 313 1.87 17.01 -10.04
C ARG A 313 0.88 15.97 -10.59
N ALA A 314 0.61 14.92 -9.83
CA ALA A 314 -0.18 13.77 -10.25
C ALA A 314 -1.31 13.38 -9.28
N ASP A 315 -1.71 14.26 -8.34
CA ASP A 315 -2.73 13.97 -7.33
C ASP A 315 -4.09 13.59 -7.92
N VAL A 316 -4.48 14.20 -9.05
CA VAL A 316 -5.72 13.87 -9.77
C VAL A 316 -5.59 12.52 -10.48
N GLU A 317 -4.50 12.33 -11.20
CA GLU A 317 -4.23 11.14 -12.00
C GLU A 317 -4.02 9.91 -11.10
N ALA A 318 -3.29 10.04 -9.99
CA ALA A 318 -3.14 9.00 -8.97
C ALA A 318 -4.48 8.66 -8.28
N GLY A 319 -5.33 9.69 -8.06
CA GLY A 319 -6.69 9.50 -7.57
C GLY A 319 -7.56 8.70 -8.55
N MET A 320 -7.47 9.00 -9.87
CA MET A 320 -8.18 8.26 -10.92
C MET A 320 -7.71 6.82 -11.02
N ALA A 321 -6.39 6.59 -11.00
CA ALA A 321 -5.79 5.27 -11.03
C ALA A 321 -6.24 4.41 -9.83
N LYS A 322 -6.17 4.97 -8.62
CA LYS A 322 -6.58 4.29 -7.37
C LYS A 322 -8.07 3.94 -7.38
N LEU A 323 -8.91 4.90 -7.76
CA LEU A 323 -10.36 4.70 -7.85
C LEU A 323 -10.68 3.58 -8.84
N PHE A 324 -10.16 3.66 -10.06
CA PHE A 324 -10.50 2.70 -11.10
C PHE A 324 -9.91 1.31 -10.83
N GLY A 325 -8.63 1.24 -10.42
CA GLY A 325 -7.95 -0.03 -10.12
C GLY A 325 -8.59 -0.80 -8.96
N SER A 326 -9.02 -0.11 -7.90
CA SER A 326 -9.70 -0.76 -6.78
C SER A 326 -11.11 -1.27 -7.13
N GLU A 327 -11.88 -0.52 -7.94
CA GLU A 327 -13.20 -0.97 -8.41
C GLU A 327 -13.06 -2.15 -9.39
N ALA A 328 -12.06 -2.11 -10.28
CA ALA A 328 -11.74 -3.21 -11.19
C ALA A 328 -11.40 -4.50 -10.43
N ALA A 329 -10.61 -4.40 -9.34
CA ALA A 329 -10.29 -5.55 -8.50
C ALA A 329 -11.52 -6.18 -7.84
N ILE A 330 -12.41 -5.37 -7.30
CA ILE A 330 -13.66 -5.83 -6.67
C ILE A 330 -14.54 -6.53 -7.72
N LYS A 331 -14.70 -5.92 -8.90
CA LYS A 331 -15.52 -6.48 -9.96
C LYS A 331 -14.92 -7.77 -10.51
N ALA A 332 -13.64 -7.77 -10.85
CA ALA A 332 -12.95 -8.94 -11.41
C ALA A 332 -12.96 -10.13 -10.44
N SER A 333 -12.69 -9.92 -9.15
CA SER A 333 -12.73 -10.99 -8.15
C SER A 333 -14.13 -11.57 -7.97
N LEU A 334 -15.17 -10.72 -7.99
CA LEU A 334 -16.57 -11.19 -7.92
C LEU A 334 -16.98 -11.97 -9.17
N GLU A 335 -16.62 -11.49 -10.37
CA GLU A 335 -16.96 -12.20 -11.61
C GLU A 335 -16.18 -13.51 -11.75
N SER A 336 -14.91 -13.55 -11.32
CA SER A 336 -14.16 -14.80 -11.25
C SER A 336 -14.82 -15.81 -10.30
N MET A 337 -15.25 -15.38 -9.11
CA MET A 337 -16.01 -16.23 -8.19
C MET A 337 -17.28 -16.81 -8.84
N ARG A 338 -18.02 -16.00 -9.61
CA ARG A 338 -19.22 -16.45 -10.33
C ARG A 338 -18.91 -17.45 -11.45
N ILE A 339 -17.78 -17.27 -12.16
CA ILE A 339 -17.33 -18.20 -13.20
C ILE A 339 -16.98 -19.55 -12.58
N HIS A 340 -16.35 -19.57 -11.40
CA HIS A 340 -16.03 -20.79 -10.67
C HIS A 340 -17.26 -21.47 -10.04
N GLY A 341 -18.39 -20.77 -9.93
CA GLY A 341 -19.60 -21.29 -9.30
C GLY A 341 -19.39 -21.61 -7.82
N SER A 342 -19.85 -22.80 -7.36
CA SER A 342 -19.69 -23.20 -5.95
C SER A 342 -18.22 -23.34 -5.52
N TYR A 343 -17.33 -23.73 -6.41
CA TYR A 343 -15.90 -23.78 -6.13
C TYR A 343 -15.30 -22.41 -5.85
N GLY A 344 -15.80 -21.34 -6.47
CA GLY A 344 -15.38 -19.97 -6.18
C GLY A 344 -15.73 -19.48 -4.77
N TYR A 345 -16.62 -20.19 -4.07
CA TYR A 345 -17.00 -19.91 -2.68
C TYR A 345 -16.29 -20.85 -1.67
N SER A 346 -15.47 -21.75 -2.16
CA SER A 346 -14.69 -22.69 -1.35
C SER A 346 -13.34 -22.11 -0.97
N THR A 347 -12.90 -22.36 0.27
CA THR A 347 -11.54 -22.02 0.72
C THR A 347 -10.43 -22.89 0.11
N GLU A 348 -10.80 -23.87 -0.72
CA GLU A 348 -9.86 -24.70 -1.48
C GLU A 348 -9.33 -24.00 -2.74
N MET A 349 -10.03 -22.94 -3.21
CA MET A 349 -9.65 -22.16 -4.38
C MET A 349 -9.13 -20.78 -3.97
N GLU A 350 -8.16 -20.24 -4.70
CA GLU A 350 -7.57 -18.92 -4.41
C GLU A 350 -8.55 -17.76 -4.55
N ILE A 351 -9.57 -17.92 -5.38
CA ILE A 351 -10.45 -16.81 -5.75
C ILE A 351 -11.22 -16.21 -4.56
N GLU A 352 -11.56 -17.02 -3.55
CA GLU A 352 -12.23 -16.53 -2.36
C GLU A 352 -11.34 -15.53 -1.58
N ARG A 353 -10.02 -15.77 -1.55
CA ARG A 353 -9.04 -14.87 -0.93
C ARG A 353 -8.93 -13.57 -1.71
N LEU A 354 -8.82 -13.61 -3.03
CA LEU A 354 -8.78 -12.43 -3.89
C LEU A 354 -10.03 -11.56 -3.71
N TYR A 355 -11.21 -12.20 -3.58
CA TYR A 355 -12.47 -11.49 -3.30
C TYR A 355 -12.48 -10.83 -1.91
N ARG A 356 -11.94 -11.48 -0.88
CA ARG A 356 -11.85 -10.88 0.47
C ARG A 356 -10.84 -9.74 0.54
N ASP A 357 -9.77 -9.80 -0.25
CA ASP A 357 -8.70 -8.81 -0.28
C ASP A 357 -9.12 -7.52 -1.03
N ALA A 358 -9.86 -7.65 -2.12
CA ALA A 358 -10.18 -6.55 -3.03
C ALA A 358 -10.86 -5.33 -2.36
N PRO A 359 -11.86 -5.46 -1.46
CA PRO A 359 -12.53 -4.33 -0.84
C PRO A 359 -11.62 -3.40 -0.04
N LEU A 360 -10.51 -3.91 0.51
CA LEU A 360 -9.57 -3.07 1.26
C LEU A 360 -9.05 -1.90 0.41
N MET A 361 -8.80 -2.15 -0.87
CA MET A 361 -8.23 -1.14 -1.77
C MET A 361 -9.20 0.01 -2.07
N ALA A 362 -10.50 -0.21 -1.93
CA ALA A 362 -11.49 0.87 -2.03
C ALA A 362 -11.56 1.73 -0.76
N ILE A 363 -11.09 1.21 0.39
CA ILE A 363 -11.19 1.83 1.71
C ILE A 363 -9.84 2.45 2.12
N GLY A 364 -8.74 1.72 1.98
CA GLY A 364 -7.40 2.13 2.43
C GLY A 364 -6.81 3.28 1.62
N GLU A 365 -5.87 4.01 2.23
CA GLU A 365 -5.14 5.17 1.66
C GLU A 365 -6.05 6.26 1.07
N GLY A 366 -7.16 6.53 1.78
CA GLY A 366 -8.22 7.42 1.34
C GLY A 366 -9.28 6.69 0.53
N THR A 367 -10.51 6.68 1.05
CA THR A 367 -11.62 5.94 0.41
C THR A 367 -11.87 6.40 -1.02
N ASN A 368 -12.55 5.57 -1.81
CA ASN A 368 -12.91 5.92 -3.19
C ASN A 368 -13.76 7.19 -3.27
N GLU A 369 -14.56 7.51 -2.24
CA GLU A 369 -15.31 8.75 -2.11
C GLU A 369 -14.35 9.95 -1.94
N ILE A 370 -13.29 9.80 -1.13
CA ILE A 370 -12.25 10.83 -0.99
C ILE A 370 -11.52 11.02 -2.32
N GLN A 371 -11.19 9.95 -3.06
CA GLN A 371 -10.57 10.08 -4.39
C GLN A 371 -11.46 10.86 -5.36
N ARG A 372 -12.76 10.56 -5.42
CA ARG A 372 -13.73 11.32 -6.24
C ARG A 372 -13.72 12.82 -5.88
N THR A 373 -13.63 13.12 -4.59
CA THR A 373 -13.55 14.52 -4.11
C THR A 373 -12.23 15.20 -4.55
N ILE A 374 -11.10 14.49 -4.46
CA ILE A 374 -9.79 15.00 -4.90
C ILE A 374 -9.80 15.28 -6.39
N ILE A 375 -10.28 14.32 -7.19
CA ILE A 375 -10.40 14.43 -8.65
C ILE A 375 -11.25 15.64 -9.01
N ALA A 376 -12.46 15.75 -8.47
CA ALA A 376 -13.38 16.84 -8.77
C ALA A 376 -12.79 18.21 -8.42
N LYS A 377 -12.21 18.35 -7.21
CA LYS A 377 -11.55 19.60 -6.79
C LYS A 377 -10.33 19.94 -7.65
N GLY A 378 -9.57 18.94 -8.09
CA GLY A 378 -8.42 19.12 -8.96
C GLY A 378 -8.84 19.63 -10.34
N LEU A 379 -9.89 19.05 -10.93
CA LEU A 379 -10.43 19.48 -12.22
C LEU A 379 -11.00 20.92 -12.16
N LEU A 380 -11.78 21.24 -11.12
CA LEU A 380 -12.35 22.58 -10.92
C LEU A 380 -11.28 23.67 -10.71
N ARG A 381 -10.07 23.32 -10.26
CA ARG A 381 -8.96 24.28 -10.14
C ARG A 381 -8.16 24.44 -11.43
N ARG A 382 -8.27 23.51 -12.37
CA ARG A 382 -7.61 23.56 -13.68
C ARG A 382 -8.46 24.30 -14.75
N ALA A 383 -9.75 24.44 -14.49
CA ALA A 383 -10.70 25.22 -15.28
C ALA A 383 -10.66 26.71 -14.89
#